data_ab045fcd0852921cbbfc77c35db63168
#
_entry.id   ab045fcd0852921cbbfc77c35db63168
#
_cell.length_a   1.000
_cell.length_b   1.000
_cell.length_c   1.000
_cell.angle_alpha   90.00
_cell.angle_beta   90.00
_cell.angle_gamma   90.00
#
_symmetry.space_group_name_H-M   'P 1'
#
loop_
_entity.id
_entity.type
_entity.pdbx_description
1 polymer ?
#
loop_
_entity_poly.entity_id
_entity_poly.type
_entity_poly.pdbx_seq_one_letter_code
_entity_poly.pdbx_strand_id
1 'polypeptide(L)'
;MELIQNLHHTLQSTDAVVIGAGAGLSTSAGFTYSGERFQKHFADFIEKYGFTDMYTAGFHQFPTDEEHWAYWSRHIYYNRYIPAPKPVYDNLLELVKDKEYFVITTNVDHQFQKAGFDKQRLFYTQGDYGLFQCAKPCHQKTYDNEETIREMIASQHVETCHGASLQIPTELVPHCPVCGGPMKVNLRSDESFVEDEGWHKAAQRYLDFVNGHQHGKILYWDLGIGSNTPTIIKLPFMQMTYKNPEAIYATINLGEAFTVEQIKDRSIVIDGDIGKVLEELLNR
;
A
#
# COMPACT_ATOMS: atom_id res chain seq x y z
N MET A 1 -20.03 -11.10 -15.58
CA MET A 1 -19.86 -10.54 -16.94
C MET A 1 -20.45 -9.14 -17.09
N GLU A 2 -21.71 -8.92 -16.70
CA GLU A 2 -22.39 -7.61 -16.84
C GLU A 2 -21.71 -6.48 -16.03
N LEU A 3 -21.34 -6.71 -14.77
CA LEU A 3 -20.68 -5.70 -13.93
C LEU A 3 -19.32 -5.26 -14.48
N ILE A 4 -18.52 -6.19 -15.01
CA ILE A 4 -17.21 -5.85 -15.61
C ILE A 4 -17.40 -5.08 -16.93
N GLN A 5 -18.44 -5.43 -17.70
CA GLN A 5 -18.78 -4.66 -18.89
C GLN A 5 -19.23 -3.24 -18.55
N ASN A 6 -20.03 -3.09 -17.48
CA ASN A 6 -20.44 -1.78 -16.99
C ASN A 6 -19.24 -0.95 -16.50
N LEU A 7 -18.32 -1.58 -15.75
CA LEU A 7 -17.09 -0.92 -15.31
C LEU A 7 -16.21 -0.50 -16.48
N HIS A 8 -16.05 -1.36 -17.51
CA HIS A 8 -15.31 -1.01 -18.71
C HIS A 8 -15.94 0.20 -19.42
N HIS A 9 -17.26 0.20 -19.61
CA HIS A 9 -17.97 1.35 -20.22
C HIS A 9 -17.81 2.62 -19.36
N THR A 10 -17.91 2.51 -18.04
CA THR A 10 -17.69 3.63 -17.13
C THR A 10 -16.29 4.20 -17.27
N LEU A 11 -15.26 3.35 -17.28
CA LEU A 11 -13.88 3.77 -17.51
C LEU A 11 -13.71 4.52 -18.83
N GLN A 12 -14.40 4.11 -19.90
CA GLN A 12 -14.32 4.78 -21.20
C GLN A 12 -15.02 6.15 -21.22
N SER A 13 -16.11 6.30 -20.47
CA SER A 13 -16.98 7.49 -20.52
C SER A 13 -16.74 8.52 -19.41
N THR A 14 -15.87 8.22 -18.44
CA THR A 14 -15.56 9.12 -17.32
C THR A 14 -14.50 10.15 -17.70
N ASP A 15 -14.61 11.37 -17.16
CA ASP A 15 -13.67 12.48 -17.39
C ASP A 15 -12.41 12.31 -16.54
N ALA A 16 -12.58 11.76 -15.32
CA ALA A 16 -11.49 11.53 -14.38
C ALA A 16 -11.69 10.27 -13.55
N VAL A 17 -10.57 9.69 -13.07
CA VAL A 17 -10.57 8.51 -12.20
C VAL A 17 -9.77 8.78 -10.93
N VAL A 18 -10.39 8.59 -9.77
CA VAL A 18 -9.66 8.53 -8.49
C VAL A 18 -9.57 7.08 -8.05
N ILE A 19 -8.36 6.55 -8.04
CA ILE A 19 -8.07 5.18 -7.59
C ILE A 19 -7.79 5.22 -6.09
N GLY A 20 -8.58 4.49 -5.32
CA GLY A 20 -8.35 4.22 -3.90
C GLY A 20 -7.84 2.80 -3.73
N ALA A 21 -6.66 2.61 -3.14
CA ALA A 21 -6.09 1.29 -2.99
C ALA A 21 -5.78 0.93 -1.54
N GLY A 22 -6.16 -0.29 -1.17
CA GLY A 22 -5.85 -0.91 0.12
C GLY A 22 -5.10 -2.23 -0.03
N ALA A 23 -4.89 -2.92 1.09
CA ALA A 23 -4.10 -4.14 1.17
C ALA A 23 -4.57 -5.26 0.23
N GLY A 24 -5.86 -5.30 -0.13
CA GLY A 24 -6.40 -6.27 -1.08
C GLY A 24 -5.76 -6.19 -2.47
N LEU A 25 -5.36 -4.99 -2.93
CA LEU A 25 -4.64 -4.82 -4.19
C LEU A 25 -3.26 -5.50 -4.14
N SER A 26 -2.49 -5.26 -3.09
CA SER A 26 -1.17 -5.88 -2.89
C SER A 26 -1.30 -7.40 -2.70
N THR A 27 -2.32 -7.85 -1.98
CA THR A 27 -2.60 -9.28 -1.80
C THR A 27 -2.90 -9.96 -3.13
N SER A 28 -3.72 -9.34 -3.99
CA SER A 28 -4.01 -9.84 -5.35
C SER A 28 -2.74 -9.87 -6.22
N ALA A 29 -1.81 -8.91 -6.03
CA ALA A 29 -0.50 -8.89 -6.68
C ALA A 29 0.48 -9.95 -6.15
N GLY A 30 0.11 -10.70 -5.09
CA GLY A 30 0.88 -11.78 -4.51
C GLY A 30 1.67 -11.41 -3.24
N PHE A 31 1.49 -10.22 -2.70
CA PHE A 31 2.07 -9.80 -1.42
C PHE A 31 1.21 -10.26 -0.24
N THR A 32 1.09 -11.57 -0.07
CA THR A 32 0.40 -12.17 1.08
C THR A 32 1.26 -12.07 2.33
N TYR A 33 0.65 -11.76 3.48
CA TYR A 33 1.33 -11.66 4.78
C TYR A 33 1.33 -12.98 5.56
N SER A 34 0.62 -13.98 5.09
CA SER A 34 0.52 -15.32 5.68
C SER A 34 0.75 -16.42 4.64
N GLY A 35 0.67 -17.69 5.05
CA GLY A 35 0.81 -18.84 4.17
C GLY A 35 2.24 -19.08 3.69
N GLU A 36 2.39 -19.67 2.50
CA GLU A 36 3.69 -20.13 1.96
C GLU A 36 4.75 -19.04 1.91
N ARG A 37 4.36 -17.81 1.52
CA ARG A 37 5.31 -16.69 1.44
C ARG A 37 5.89 -16.32 2.80
N PHE A 38 5.06 -16.30 3.83
CA PHE A 38 5.51 -16.05 5.20
C PHE A 38 6.39 -17.19 5.71
N GLN A 39 5.95 -18.41 5.54
CA GLN A 39 6.72 -19.60 5.93
C GLN A 39 8.08 -19.65 5.23
N LYS A 40 8.15 -19.31 3.94
CA LYS A 40 9.40 -19.31 3.18
C LYS A 40 10.44 -18.31 3.70
N HIS A 41 10.02 -17.12 4.09
CA HIS A 41 10.93 -16.01 4.38
C HIS A 41 11.16 -15.76 5.87
N PHE A 42 10.35 -16.38 6.76
CA PHE A 42 10.38 -16.15 8.20
C PHE A 42 10.35 -17.46 9.02
N ALA A 43 10.74 -18.59 8.44
CA ALA A 43 10.69 -19.90 9.09
C ALA A 43 11.37 -19.93 10.46
N ASP A 44 12.55 -19.31 10.57
CA ASP A 44 13.34 -19.16 11.79
C ASP A 44 12.66 -18.30 12.88
N PHE A 45 12.01 -17.21 12.48
CA PHE A 45 11.19 -16.39 13.37
C PHE A 45 9.91 -17.12 13.80
N ILE A 46 9.29 -17.88 12.89
CA ILE A 46 8.14 -18.74 13.20
C ILE A 46 8.53 -19.79 14.23
N GLU A 47 9.67 -20.46 14.03
CA GLU A 47 10.17 -21.48 14.97
C GLU A 47 10.44 -20.89 16.36
N LYS A 48 11.07 -19.71 16.42
CA LYS A 48 11.45 -19.08 17.71
C LYS A 48 10.25 -18.47 18.45
N TYR A 49 9.33 -17.81 17.73
CA TYR A 49 8.29 -16.97 18.33
C TYR A 49 6.87 -17.48 18.10
N GLY A 50 6.66 -18.49 17.25
CA GLY A 50 5.32 -19.01 16.95
C GLY A 50 4.47 -18.04 16.13
N PHE A 51 5.08 -17.15 15.34
CA PHE A 51 4.34 -16.18 14.53
C PHE A 51 3.45 -16.85 13.49
N THR A 52 2.29 -16.26 13.23
CA THR A 52 1.28 -16.76 12.27
C THR A 52 1.25 -15.97 10.95
N ASP A 53 1.67 -14.71 11.00
CA ASP A 53 1.67 -13.81 9.85
C ASP A 53 2.62 -12.61 10.07
N MET A 54 2.95 -11.92 8.96
CA MET A 54 3.85 -10.77 8.98
C MET A 54 3.28 -9.55 9.72
N TYR A 55 1.95 -9.38 9.71
CA TYR A 55 1.32 -8.20 10.28
C TYR A 55 1.38 -8.23 11.80
N THR A 56 0.90 -9.31 12.41
CA THR A 56 0.92 -9.48 13.87
C THR A 56 2.34 -9.56 14.41
N ALA A 57 3.27 -10.21 13.68
CA ALA A 57 4.67 -10.28 14.05
C ALA A 57 5.37 -8.91 14.05
N GLY A 58 4.93 -7.97 13.21
CA GLY A 58 5.46 -6.60 13.18
C GLY A 58 5.24 -5.79 14.46
N PHE A 59 4.26 -6.18 15.30
CA PHE A 59 3.99 -5.55 16.61
C PHE A 59 4.68 -6.26 17.78
N HIS A 60 5.44 -7.33 17.51
CA HIS A 60 6.17 -8.04 18.56
C HIS A 60 7.29 -7.17 19.14
N GLN A 61 7.43 -7.21 20.47
CA GLN A 61 8.54 -6.56 21.18
C GLN A 61 9.73 -7.51 21.23
N PHE A 62 10.67 -7.32 20.32
CA PHE A 62 11.89 -8.12 20.28
C PHE A 62 12.82 -7.80 21.45
N PRO A 63 13.64 -8.76 21.93
CA PRO A 63 14.53 -8.56 23.07
C PRO A 63 15.64 -7.53 22.84
N THR A 64 16.09 -7.37 21.60
CA THR A 64 17.16 -6.44 21.20
C THR A 64 16.80 -5.71 19.90
N ASP A 65 17.45 -4.57 19.67
CA ASP A 65 17.29 -3.81 18.42
C ASP A 65 17.83 -4.58 17.21
N GLU A 66 18.89 -5.37 17.38
CA GLU A 66 19.47 -6.20 16.34
C GLU A 66 18.46 -7.27 15.84
N GLU A 67 17.69 -7.85 16.76
CA GLU A 67 16.67 -8.83 16.40
C GLU A 67 15.42 -8.16 15.81
N HIS A 68 15.03 -7.02 16.35
CA HIS A 68 13.96 -6.18 15.79
C HIS A 68 14.25 -5.85 14.32
N TRP A 69 15.46 -5.37 14.05
CA TRP A 69 15.83 -4.99 12.70
C TRP A 69 16.14 -6.19 11.79
N ALA A 70 16.51 -7.34 12.33
CA ALA A 70 16.58 -8.58 11.56
C ALA A 70 15.19 -8.97 11.02
N TYR A 71 14.15 -8.87 11.85
CA TYR A 71 12.77 -9.09 11.40
C TYR A 71 12.31 -8.01 10.41
N TRP A 72 12.43 -6.74 10.78
CA TRP A 72 11.91 -5.63 9.99
C TRP A 72 12.63 -5.45 8.65
N SER A 73 13.93 -5.71 8.58
CA SER A 73 14.64 -5.67 7.30
C SER A 73 14.11 -6.70 6.29
N ARG A 74 13.78 -7.92 6.73
CA ARG A 74 13.12 -8.93 5.88
C ARG A 74 11.71 -8.49 5.50
N HIS A 75 10.93 -7.98 6.45
CA HIS A 75 9.59 -7.49 6.21
C HIS A 75 9.60 -6.41 5.12
N ILE A 76 10.48 -5.42 5.26
CA ILE A 76 10.66 -4.34 4.29
C ILE A 76 11.15 -4.89 2.95
N TYR A 77 12.21 -5.68 2.94
CA TYR A 77 12.82 -6.19 1.72
C TYR A 77 11.83 -6.95 0.84
N TYR A 78 11.13 -7.90 1.43
CA TYR A 78 10.20 -8.73 0.69
C TYR A 78 8.91 -8.01 0.27
N ASN A 79 8.49 -6.96 0.94
CA ASN A 79 7.27 -6.23 0.57
C ASN A 79 7.56 -4.98 -0.29
N ARG A 80 8.74 -4.37 -0.14
CA ARG A 80 9.09 -3.09 -0.74
C ARG A 80 10.08 -3.23 -1.90
N TYR A 81 11.13 -4.06 -1.74
CA TYR A 81 12.27 -4.06 -2.65
C TYR A 81 12.24 -5.14 -3.72
N ILE A 82 11.48 -6.20 -3.56
CA ILE A 82 11.28 -7.20 -4.61
C ILE A 82 10.11 -6.80 -5.54
N PRO A 83 10.11 -7.26 -6.80
CA PRO A 83 8.98 -7.06 -7.71
C PRO A 83 7.72 -7.77 -7.24
N ALA A 84 6.55 -7.24 -7.64
CA ALA A 84 5.28 -7.94 -7.42
C ALA A 84 5.27 -9.28 -8.17
N PRO A 85 4.80 -10.38 -7.56
CA PRO A 85 4.73 -11.68 -8.20
C PRO A 85 3.79 -11.73 -9.42
N LYS A 86 2.78 -10.85 -9.46
CA LYS A 86 1.78 -10.78 -10.53
C LYS A 86 1.66 -9.34 -11.05
N PRO A 87 1.35 -9.12 -12.34
CA PRO A 87 1.35 -7.81 -12.99
C PRO A 87 0.09 -6.97 -12.70
N VAL A 88 -0.45 -7.04 -11.47
CA VAL A 88 -1.71 -6.38 -11.12
C VAL A 88 -1.60 -4.86 -11.20
N TYR A 89 -0.48 -4.30 -10.75
CA TYR A 89 -0.21 -2.86 -10.80
C TYR A 89 0.07 -2.38 -12.24
N ASP A 90 0.78 -3.19 -13.04
CA ASP A 90 1.04 -2.90 -14.45
C ASP A 90 -0.27 -2.90 -15.25
N ASN A 91 -1.13 -3.89 -15.02
CA ASN A 91 -2.46 -3.98 -15.63
C ASN A 91 -3.35 -2.78 -15.25
N LEU A 92 -3.29 -2.35 -13.99
CA LEU A 92 -4.03 -1.16 -13.55
C LEU A 92 -3.52 0.11 -14.23
N LEU A 93 -2.20 0.28 -14.35
CA LEU A 93 -1.60 1.41 -15.06
C LEU A 93 -2.04 1.44 -16.52
N GLU A 94 -2.02 0.30 -17.21
CA GLU A 94 -2.42 0.20 -18.62
C GLU A 94 -3.86 0.67 -18.83
N LEU A 95 -4.77 0.40 -17.90
CA LEU A 95 -6.17 0.85 -17.96
C LEU A 95 -6.36 2.36 -17.79
N VAL A 96 -5.40 3.04 -17.11
CA VAL A 96 -5.58 4.46 -16.73
C VAL A 96 -4.50 5.40 -17.25
N LYS A 97 -3.41 4.92 -17.86
CA LYS A 97 -2.25 5.74 -18.28
C LYS A 97 -2.61 6.93 -19.16
N ASP A 98 -3.62 6.76 -20.03
CA ASP A 98 -4.08 7.78 -20.98
C ASP A 98 -5.27 8.61 -20.44
N LYS A 99 -5.61 8.44 -19.16
CA LYS A 99 -6.72 9.13 -18.50
C LYS A 99 -6.23 10.22 -17.55
N GLU A 100 -7.14 11.13 -17.25
CA GLU A 100 -6.96 12.00 -16.09
C GLU A 100 -7.21 11.17 -14.82
N TYR A 101 -6.12 10.84 -14.09
CA TYR A 101 -6.24 9.99 -12.90
C TYR A 101 -5.44 10.52 -11.72
N PHE A 102 -5.85 10.15 -10.53
CA PHE A 102 -5.08 10.29 -9.29
C PHE A 102 -5.22 9.02 -8.42
N VAL A 103 -4.13 8.65 -7.74
CA VAL A 103 -4.10 7.49 -6.83
C VAL A 103 -3.97 7.99 -5.39
N ILE A 104 -4.86 7.53 -4.52
CA ILE A 104 -4.69 7.60 -3.07
C ILE A 104 -4.62 6.18 -2.50
N THR A 105 -3.62 5.91 -1.65
CA THR A 105 -3.43 4.55 -1.13
C THR A 105 -3.04 4.53 0.35
N THR A 106 -3.51 3.51 1.04
CA THR A 106 -3.04 3.13 2.38
C THR A 106 -1.91 2.10 2.33
N ASN A 107 -1.55 1.59 1.15
CA ASN A 107 -0.44 0.67 0.96
C ASN A 107 0.89 1.42 1.10
N VAL A 108 1.86 0.75 1.72
CA VAL A 108 3.18 1.30 2.06
C VAL A 108 4.33 0.57 1.34
N ASP A 109 3.98 -0.27 0.36
CA ASP A 109 4.87 -1.19 -0.37
C ASP A 109 5.48 -0.61 -1.65
N HIS A 110 5.12 0.62 -2.02
CA HIS A 110 5.66 1.36 -3.17
C HIS A 110 5.39 0.72 -4.55
N GLN A 111 4.44 -0.18 -4.67
CA GLN A 111 4.24 -0.91 -5.91
C GLN A 111 3.68 -0.05 -7.04
N PHE A 112 2.91 0.98 -6.74
CA PHE A 112 2.48 1.97 -7.74
C PHE A 112 3.67 2.63 -8.45
N GLN A 113 4.66 3.11 -7.69
CA GLN A 113 5.84 3.75 -8.26
C GLN A 113 6.68 2.77 -9.08
N LYS A 114 6.79 1.51 -8.61
CA LYS A 114 7.51 0.45 -9.35
C LYS A 114 6.85 0.08 -10.68
N ALA A 115 5.52 0.10 -10.73
CA ALA A 115 4.77 -0.11 -11.96
C ALA A 115 4.81 1.10 -12.92
N GLY A 116 5.38 2.24 -12.50
CA GLY A 116 5.56 3.42 -13.33
C GLY A 116 4.44 4.46 -13.25
N PHE A 117 3.58 4.40 -12.23
CA PHE A 117 2.62 5.48 -11.98
C PHE A 117 3.34 6.79 -11.70
N ASP A 118 2.80 7.89 -12.24
CA ASP A 118 3.35 9.23 -12.03
C ASP A 118 3.29 9.61 -10.55
N LYS A 119 4.44 9.87 -9.94
CA LYS A 119 4.56 10.28 -8.54
C LYS A 119 3.80 11.58 -8.24
N GLN A 120 3.58 12.44 -9.24
CA GLN A 120 2.79 13.67 -9.08
C GLN A 120 1.28 13.38 -8.93
N ARG A 121 0.83 12.21 -9.37
CA ARG A 121 -0.55 11.72 -9.30
C ARG A 121 -0.75 10.65 -8.23
N LEU A 122 0.09 10.64 -7.20
CA LEU A 122 0.08 9.62 -6.17
C LEU A 122 0.20 10.23 -4.77
N PHE A 123 -0.68 9.77 -3.86
CA PHE A 123 -0.65 10.08 -2.43
C PHE A 123 -0.72 8.79 -1.61
N TYR A 124 0.38 8.41 -0.96
CA TYR A 124 0.47 7.29 -0.01
C TYR A 124 0.33 7.83 1.41
N THR A 125 -0.82 7.59 2.03
CA THR A 125 -1.25 8.27 3.26
C THR A 125 -0.61 7.74 4.54
N GLN A 126 -0.15 6.48 4.53
CA GLN A 126 0.29 5.74 5.71
C GLN A 126 1.82 5.58 5.80
N GLY A 127 2.57 6.28 4.94
CA GLY A 127 4.03 6.18 4.87
C GLY A 127 4.54 5.21 3.81
N ASP A 128 5.79 4.79 3.94
CA ASP A 128 6.48 3.91 2.99
C ASP A 128 7.47 3.01 3.74
N TYR A 129 7.49 1.72 3.45
CA TYR A 129 8.49 0.78 3.99
C TYR A 129 9.93 1.18 3.63
N GLY A 130 10.13 1.94 2.56
CA GLY A 130 11.42 2.43 2.10
C GLY A 130 11.93 3.68 2.83
N LEU A 131 11.24 4.13 3.90
CA LEU A 131 11.61 5.34 4.62
C LEU A 131 11.82 5.07 6.11
N PHE A 132 12.92 5.59 6.65
CA PHE A 132 13.12 5.72 8.09
C PHE A 132 12.70 7.11 8.58
N GLN A 133 12.29 7.18 9.85
CA GLN A 133 12.07 8.41 10.61
C GLN A 133 12.67 8.31 12.01
N CYS A 134 12.92 9.43 12.67
CA CYS A 134 13.25 9.43 14.08
C CYS A 134 12.11 8.82 14.92
N ALA A 135 12.39 7.86 15.79
CA ALA A 135 11.38 7.17 16.60
C ALA A 135 10.64 8.12 17.55
N LYS A 136 11.37 9.13 18.07
CA LYS A 136 10.80 10.28 18.80
C LYS A 136 11.01 11.51 17.92
N PRO A 137 10.06 11.92 17.06
CA PRO A 137 10.29 12.90 16.03
C PRO A 137 10.93 14.19 16.55
N CYS A 138 12.24 14.35 16.36
CA CYS A 138 12.98 15.57 16.70
C CYS A 138 12.98 16.57 15.55
N HIS A 139 12.52 16.18 14.37
CA HIS A 139 12.37 16.97 13.14
C HIS A 139 11.40 16.26 12.18
N GLN A 140 10.94 17.00 11.15
CA GLN A 140 9.94 16.52 10.19
C GLN A 140 10.60 16.10 8.87
N LYS A 141 11.49 15.07 8.92
CA LYS A 141 12.14 14.49 7.75
C LYS A 141 12.13 12.98 7.80
N THR A 142 12.03 12.37 6.62
CA THR A 142 12.23 10.95 6.39
C THR A 142 13.53 10.72 5.62
N TYR A 143 14.03 9.48 5.67
CA TYR A 143 15.30 9.08 5.07
C TYR A 143 15.11 7.79 4.30
N ASP A 144 15.65 7.73 3.08
CA ASP A 144 15.69 6.48 2.30
C ASP A 144 16.47 5.41 3.06
N ASN A 145 15.99 4.15 2.99
CA ASN A 145 16.58 3.06 3.75
C ASN A 145 17.06 1.88 2.88
N GLU A 146 17.00 1.98 1.57
CA GLU A 146 17.26 0.85 0.67
C GLU A 146 18.64 0.22 0.89
N GLU A 147 19.70 1.03 0.95
CA GLU A 147 21.07 0.57 1.14
C GLU A 147 21.21 -0.17 2.48
N THR A 148 20.76 0.46 3.56
CA THR A 148 20.80 -0.13 4.92
C THR A 148 20.01 -1.44 5.00
N ILE A 149 18.81 -1.50 4.41
CA ILE A 149 18.00 -2.73 4.38
C ILE A 149 18.70 -3.84 3.60
N ARG A 150 19.34 -3.53 2.46
CA ARG A 150 20.08 -4.52 1.69
C ARG A 150 21.31 -5.05 2.45
N GLU A 151 22.02 -4.21 3.16
CA GLU A 151 23.13 -4.62 4.04
C GLU A 151 22.66 -5.50 5.18
N MET A 152 21.54 -5.15 5.85
CA MET A 152 20.92 -5.98 6.88
C MET A 152 20.52 -7.37 6.35
N ILE A 153 19.96 -7.46 5.14
CA ILE A 153 19.59 -8.73 4.51
C ILE A 153 20.84 -9.56 4.19
N ALA A 154 21.88 -8.93 3.63
CA ALA A 154 23.12 -9.61 3.32
C ALA A 154 23.81 -10.17 4.57
N SER A 155 23.78 -9.45 5.70
CA SER A 155 24.37 -9.90 6.98
C SER A 155 23.66 -11.12 7.59
N GLN A 156 22.38 -11.32 7.28
CA GLN A 156 21.59 -12.44 7.81
C GLN A 156 21.76 -13.75 7.03
N HIS A 157 22.45 -13.76 5.89
CA HIS A 157 22.60 -14.93 5.02
C HIS A 157 21.27 -15.63 4.63
N VAL A 158 20.23 -14.83 4.42
CA VAL A 158 18.84 -15.30 4.19
C VAL A 158 18.70 -16.20 2.96
N GLU A 159 19.64 -16.14 2.03
CA GLU A 159 19.64 -16.98 0.81
C GLU A 159 20.00 -18.47 1.07
N THR A 160 20.60 -18.78 2.22
CA THR A 160 20.92 -20.16 2.60
C THR A 160 19.92 -20.64 3.64
N CYS A 161 19.01 -21.51 3.24
CA CYS A 161 17.85 -21.99 4.03
C CYS A 161 18.15 -22.68 5.38
N HIS A 162 19.42 -22.79 5.82
CA HIS A 162 19.83 -23.36 7.09
C HIS A 162 20.84 -22.43 7.76
N GLY A 163 20.40 -21.70 8.80
CA GLY A 163 21.25 -20.90 9.65
C GLY A 163 21.24 -19.39 9.40
N ALA A 164 20.13 -18.84 8.90
CA ALA A 164 19.95 -17.39 8.86
C ALA A 164 20.08 -16.81 10.29
N SER A 165 20.82 -15.71 10.42
CA SER A 165 20.94 -15.02 11.70
C SER A 165 19.62 -14.31 12.04
N LEU A 166 19.13 -14.51 13.26
CA LEU A 166 18.00 -13.76 13.81
C LEU A 166 18.41 -12.37 14.33
N GLN A 167 19.68 -12.00 14.13
CA GLN A 167 20.22 -10.69 14.52
C GLN A 167 21.03 -10.12 13.37
N ILE A 168 21.02 -8.79 13.27
CA ILE A 168 21.94 -8.04 12.42
C ILE A 168 23.13 -7.55 13.26
N PRO A 169 24.27 -7.16 12.65
CA PRO A 169 25.33 -6.43 13.31
C PRO A 169 24.82 -5.12 13.94
N THR A 170 25.29 -4.80 15.16
CA THR A 170 24.89 -3.60 15.91
C THR A 170 25.12 -2.31 15.15
N GLU A 171 26.19 -2.26 14.34
CA GLU A 171 26.54 -1.10 13.50
C GLU A 171 25.52 -0.81 12.40
N LEU A 172 24.65 -1.75 12.04
CA LEU A 172 23.57 -1.57 11.08
C LEU A 172 22.26 -1.09 11.72
N VAL A 173 22.16 -1.06 13.06
CA VAL A 173 21.00 -0.50 13.76
C VAL A 173 20.88 0.99 13.46
N PRO A 174 19.77 1.48 12.86
CA PRO A 174 19.71 2.85 12.37
C PRO A 174 19.49 3.86 13.50
N HIS A 175 20.29 4.92 13.47
CA HIS A 175 20.21 6.03 14.40
C HIS A 175 19.88 7.34 13.70
N CYS A 176 19.10 8.19 14.35
CA CYS A 176 18.71 9.49 13.83
C CYS A 176 19.95 10.39 13.62
N PRO A 177 20.19 10.91 12.43
CA PRO A 177 21.39 11.72 12.16
C PRO A 177 21.37 13.09 12.86
N VAL A 178 20.23 13.50 13.44
CA VAL A 178 20.08 14.79 14.12
C VAL A 178 20.26 14.65 15.62
N CYS A 179 19.61 13.66 16.26
CA CYS A 179 19.65 13.53 17.71
C CYS A 179 20.39 12.29 18.23
N GLY A 180 20.87 11.41 17.33
CA GLY A 180 21.52 10.14 17.70
C GLY A 180 20.60 9.08 18.30
N GLY A 181 19.31 9.39 18.47
CA GLY A 181 18.33 8.44 19.01
C GLY A 181 17.93 7.35 17.99
N PRO A 182 17.13 6.35 18.42
CA PRO A 182 16.71 5.27 17.54
C PRO A 182 15.83 5.78 16.37
N MET A 183 15.88 5.09 15.25
CA MET A 183 14.96 5.27 14.12
C MET A 183 13.90 4.17 14.10
N LYS A 184 12.81 4.43 13.38
CA LYS A 184 11.79 3.46 13.02
C LYS A 184 11.40 3.62 11.56
N VAL A 185 10.69 2.64 11.02
CA VAL A 185 10.08 2.75 9.68
C VAL A 185 9.02 3.85 9.69
N ASN A 186 8.93 4.65 8.63
CA ASN A 186 7.91 5.68 8.50
C ASN A 186 6.55 5.04 8.16
N LEU A 187 5.87 4.60 9.19
CA LEU A 187 4.53 4.01 9.14
C LEU A 187 3.61 4.70 10.13
N ARG A 188 2.37 4.98 9.70
CA ARG A 188 1.34 5.56 10.57
C ARG A 188 0.74 4.49 11.49
N SER A 189 1.50 4.04 12.47
CA SER A 189 1.06 3.10 13.50
C SER A 189 0.66 3.79 14.80
N ASP A 190 1.14 5.01 15.03
CA ASP A 190 0.92 5.83 16.20
C ASP A 190 1.04 7.34 15.89
N GLU A 191 0.91 8.19 16.92
CA GLU A 191 0.96 9.65 16.82
C GLU A 191 2.36 10.22 16.45
N SER A 192 3.40 9.39 16.50
CA SER A 192 4.76 9.80 16.16
C SER A 192 5.07 9.73 14.65
N PHE A 193 4.08 9.46 13.82
CA PHE A 193 4.24 9.45 12.36
C PHE A 193 4.70 10.81 11.84
N VAL A 194 5.77 10.81 11.05
CA VAL A 194 6.31 12.04 10.43
C VAL A 194 5.63 12.24 9.08
N GLU A 195 4.86 13.31 8.98
CA GLU A 195 4.36 13.87 7.73
C GLU A 195 5.38 14.86 7.20
N ASP A 196 6.28 14.41 6.34
CA ASP A 196 7.29 15.29 5.77
C ASP A 196 6.74 16.25 4.70
N GLU A 197 7.58 17.13 4.18
CA GLU A 197 7.19 18.07 3.13
C GLU A 197 6.63 17.36 1.88
N GLY A 198 7.18 16.19 1.53
CA GLY A 198 6.72 15.38 0.39
C GLY A 198 5.31 14.85 0.60
N TRP A 199 5.00 14.39 1.83
CA TRP A 199 3.68 13.95 2.22
C TRP A 199 2.64 15.08 2.11
N HIS A 200 2.94 16.26 2.67
CA HIS A 200 2.04 17.41 2.58
C HIS A 200 1.81 17.89 1.14
N LYS A 201 2.84 17.91 0.30
CA LYS A 201 2.70 18.23 -1.12
C LYS A 201 1.84 17.22 -1.88
N ALA A 202 1.96 15.94 -1.56
CA ALA A 202 1.13 14.90 -2.17
C ALA A 202 -0.32 14.99 -1.73
N ALA A 203 -0.57 15.27 -0.44
CA ALA A 203 -1.91 15.52 0.09
C ALA A 203 -2.58 16.73 -0.59
N GLN A 204 -1.83 17.83 -0.78
CA GLN A 204 -2.35 19.02 -1.46
C GLN A 204 -2.72 18.72 -2.92
N ARG A 205 -1.85 18.02 -3.68
CA ARG A 205 -2.16 17.62 -5.06
C ARG A 205 -3.41 16.75 -5.16
N TYR A 206 -3.61 15.83 -4.21
CA TYR A 206 -4.83 15.02 -4.13
C TYR A 206 -6.08 15.89 -3.92
N LEU A 207 -6.02 16.84 -2.99
CA LEU A 207 -7.12 17.77 -2.73
C LEU A 207 -7.41 18.65 -3.94
N ASP A 208 -6.39 19.18 -4.60
CA ASP A 208 -6.53 20.00 -5.80
C ASP A 208 -7.18 19.18 -6.94
N PHE A 209 -6.77 17.94 -7.13
CA PHE A 209 -7.36 17.03 -8.12
C PHE A 209 -8.84 16.77 -7.85
N VAL A 210 -9.20 16.38 -6.62
CA VAL A 210 -10.59 16.11 -6.24
C VAL A 210 -11.45 17.37 -6.36
N ASN A 211 -10.93 18.50 -5.90
CA ASN A 211 -11.65 19.79 -5.98
C ASN A 211 -11.86 20.25 -7.43
N GLY A 212 -10.87 20.00 -8.32
CA GLY A 212 -10.98 20.30 -9.75
C GLY A 212 -12.04 19.46 -10.48
N HIS A 213 -12.41 18.29 -9.92
CA HIS A 213 -13.36 17.35 -10.52
C HIS A 213 -14.64 17.17 -9.68
N GLN A 214 -15.01 18.15 -8.83
CA GLN A 214 -16.22 18.07 -8.01
C GLN A 214 -17.52 18.00 -8.82
N HIS A 215 -17.49 18.41 -10.07
CA HIS A 215 -18.59 18.40 -11.01
C HIS A 215 -18.17 17.66 -12.27
N GLY A 216 -19.04 16.80 -12.80
CA GLY A 216 -18.75 16.00 -13.99
C GLY A 216 -18.63 14.51 -13.71
N LYS A 217 -18.29 13.75 -14.73
CA LYS A 217 -18.25 12.29 -14.70
C LYS A 217 -16.95 11.79 -14.10
N ILE A 218 -16.92 11.56 -12.80
CA ILE A 218 -15.76 11.03 -12.10
C ILE A 218 -16.04 9.61 -11.59
N LEU A 219 -15.06 8.72 -11.76
CA LEU A 219 -15.06 7.39 -11.18
C LEU A 219 -14.21 7.38 -9.92
N TYR A 220 -14.81 7.09 -8.78
CA TYR A 220 -14.14 6.72 -7.54
C TYR A 220 -13.99 5.19 -7.49
N TRP A 221 -12.77 4.71 -7.74
CA TRP A 221 -12.48 3.30 -7.91
C TRP A 221 -11.72 2.71 -6.72
N ASP A 222 -12.44 2.00 -5.86
CA ASP A 222 -11.92 1.32 -4.66
C ASP A 222 -11.40 -0.08 -5.01
N LEU A 223 -10.11 -0.29 -4.76
CA LEU A 223 -9.39 -1.53 -5.04
C LEU A 223 -8.85 -2.15 -3.74
N GLY A 224 -9.64 -3.04 -3.14
CA GLY A 224 -9.22 -3.85 -2.01
C GLY A 224 -9.04 -3.11 -0.69
N ILE A 225 -9.85 -2.06 -0.46
CA ILE A 225 -9.87 -1.38 0.84
C ILE A 225 -10.75 -2.19 1.79
N GLY A 226 -10.11 -2.79 2.80
CA GLY A 226 -10.78 -3.59 3.83
C GLY A 226 -11.49 -2.76 4.89
N SER A 227 -12.17 -3.47 5.81
CA SER A 227 -12.91 -2.90 6.94
C SER A 227 -12.04 -2.29 8.04
N ASN A 228 -10.72 -2.52 8.02
CA ASN A 228 -9.81 -1.97 9.05
C ASN A 228 -9.59 -0.46 8.94
N THR A 229 -9.55 0.10 7.72
CA THR A 229 -9.27 1.52 7.49
C THR A 229 -10.24 2.18 6.50
N PRO A 230 -11.57 1.95 6.59
CA PRO A 230 -12.51 2.42 5.58
C PRO A 230 -12.68 3.95 5.60
N THR A 231 -12.35 4.60 6.71
CA THR A 231 -12.53 6.04 6.94
C THR A 231 -11.55 6.90 6.14
N ILE A 232 -10.43 6.34 5.68
CA ILE A 232 -9.41 7.10 4.96
C ILE A 232 -9.79 7.28 3.49
N ILE A 233 -10.33 6.25 2.84
CA ILE A 233 -10.60 6.24 1.39
C ILE A 233 -12.03 5.80 1.08
N LYS A 234 -12.44 4.60 1.51
CA LYS A 234 -13.74 3.99 1.11
C LYS A 234 -14.94 4.88 1.45
N LEU A 235 -15.07 5.30 2.70
CA LEU A 235 -16.19 6.16 3.12
C LEU A 235 -16.12 7.56 2.50
N PRO A 236 -14.96 8.25 2.41
CA PRO A 236 -14.84 9.48 1.62
C PRO A 236 -15.26 9.32 0.15
N PHE A 237 -14.89 8.22 -0.53
CA PHE A 237 -15.30 7.97 -1.91
C PHE A 237 -16.83 7.85 -2.02
N MET A 238 -17.47 7.09 -1.14
CA MET A 238 -18.92 6.99 -1.09
C MET A 238 -19.58 8.36 -0.83
N GLN A 239 -19.01 9.16 0.08
CA GLN A 239 -19.51 10.50 0.38
C GLN A 239 -19.36 11.46 -0.81
N MET A 240 -18.23 11.45 -1.51
CA MET A 240 -18.01 12.26 -2.71
C MET A 240 -18.96 11.83 -3.84
N THR A 241 -19.18 10.51 -4.03
CA THR A 241 -20.16 9.99 -4.96
C THR A 241 -21.58 10.44 -4.62
N TYR A 242 -21.93 10.45 -3.35
CA TYR A 242 -23.24 10.94 -2.90
C TYR A 242 -23.46 12.43 -3.25
N LYS A 243 -22.43 13.25 -3.05
CA LYS A 243 -22.50 14.71 -3.29
C LYS A 243 -22.51 15.08 -4.77
N ASN A 244 -21.84 14.30 -5.63
CA ASN A 244 -21.81 14.52 -7.08
C ASN A 244 -22.75 13.55 -7.79
N PRO A 245 -23.88 14.00 -8.38
CA PRO A 245 -24.84 13.12 -9.02
C PRO A 245 -24.33 12.44 -10.31
N GLU A 246 -23.26 12.95 -10.93
CA GLU A 246 -22.63 12.35 -12.11
C GLU A 246 -21.48 11.40 -11.76
N ALA A 247 -21.08 11.35 -10.48
CA ALA A 247 -20.04 10.44 -10.02
C ALA A 247 -20.52 8.99 -9.90
N ILE A 248 -19.61 8.07 -10.19
CA ILE A 248 -19.80 6.62 -10.04
C ILE A 248 -18.80 6.12 -8.99
N TYR A 249 -19.26 5.26 -8.11
CA TYR A 249 -18.42 4.49 -7.20
C TYR A 249 -18.27 3.08 -7.72
N ALA A 250 -17.05 2.58 -7.85
CA ALA A 250 -16.80 1.18 -8.14
C ALA A 250 -15.90 0.58 -7.07
N THR A 251 -16.21 -0.63 -6.62
CA THR A 251 -15.36 -1.38 -5.68
C THR A 251 -15.13 -2.79 -6.18
N ILE A 252 -13.87 -3.23 -6.08
CA ILE A 252 -13.47 -4.62 -6.32
C ILE A 252 -12.77 -5.09 -5.04
N ASN A 253 -13.37 -6.06 -4.36
CA ASN A 253 -12.77 -6.65 -3.15
C ASN A 253 -13.30 -8.06 -2.93
N LEU A 254 -12.42 -8.98 -2.59
CA LEU A 254 -12.81 -10.38 -2.35
C LEU A 254 -13.42 -10.52 -0.95
N GLY A 255 -14.71 -10.82 -0.88
CA GLY A 255 -15.45 -11.06 0.35
C GLY A 255 -15.86 -9.80 1.14
N GLU A 256 -15.38 -8.60 0.75
CA GLU A 256 -15.66 -7.34 1.45
C GLU A 256 -16.13 -6.20 0.52
N ALA A 257 -16.61 -6.54 -0.68
CA ALA A 257 -17.13 -5.54 -1.60
C ALA A 257 -18.53 -5.10 -1.17
N PHE A 258 -18.73 -3.79 -0.93
CA PHE A 258 -20.04 -3.24 -0.58
C PHE A 258 -20.20 -1.78 -1.00
N THR A 259 -21.43 -1.32 -1.04
CA THR A 259 -21.80 0.10 -1.17
C THR A 259 -22.91 0.43 -0.18
N VAL A 260 -23.26 1.72 -0.08
CA VAL A 260 -24.37 2.20 0.75
C VAL A 260 -25.61 2.46 -0.10
N GLU A 261 -26.79 2.35 0.50
CA GLU A 261 -28.09 2.45 -0.21
C GLU A 261 -28.23 3.78 -0.97
N GLN A 262 -27.69 4.87 -0.41
CA GLN A 262 -27.83 6.23 -0.98
C GLN A 262 -27.15 6.42 -2.35
N ILE A 263 -26.19 5.55 -2.71
CA ILE A 263 -25.47 5.63 -4.00
C ILE A 263 -25.56 4.32 -4.80
N LYS A 264 -26.41 3.39 -4.40
CA LYS A 264 -26.52 2.04 -4.97
C LYS A 264 -26.71 2.05 -6.49
N ASP A 265 -27.57 2.93 -7.00
CA ASP A 265 -27.86 3.05 -8.44
C ASP A 265 -26.70 3.63 -9.25
N ARG A 266 -25.70 4.17 -8.57
CA ARG A 266 -24.46 4.71 -9.14
C ARG A 266 -23.22 3.98 -8.61
N SER A 267 -23.38 2.70 -8.28
CA SER A 267 -22.32 1.85 -7.75
C SER A 267 -22.14 0.58 -8.56
N ILE A 268 -20.90 0.20 -8.78
CA ILE A 268 -20.50 -1.07 -9.38
C ILE A 268 -19.74 -1.84 -8.31
N VAL A 269 -20.37 -2.92 -7.79
CA VAL A 269 -19.83 -3.71 -6.69
C VAL A 269 -19.45 -5.08 -7.21
N ILE A 270 -18.14 -5.37 -7.23
CA ILE A 270 -17.59 -6.64 -7.73
C ILE A 270 -16.91 -7.36 -6.58
N ASP A 271 -17.52 -8.47 -6.14
CA ASP A 271 -16.90 -9.41 -5.23
C ASP A 271 -16.01 -10.38 -6.03
N GLY A 272 -14.68 -10.18 -5.95
CA GLY A 272 -13.75 -10.97 -6.72
C GLY A 272 -12.28 -10.56 -6.57
N ASP A 273 -11.40 -11.38 -7.16
CA ASP A 273 -9.97 -11.09 -7.21
C ASP A 273 -9.69 -9.92 -8.15
N ILE A 274 -8.98 -8.91 -7.64
CA ILE A 274 -8.72 -7.65 -8.38
C ILE A 274 -7.93 -7.93 -9.66
N GLY A 275 -6.87 -8.74 -9.59
CA GLY A 275 -6.02 -9.04 -10.74
C GLY A 275 -6.79 -9.68 -11.88
N LYS A 276 -7.70 -10.63 -11.57
CA LYS A 276 -8.57 -11.26 -12.57
C LYS A 276 -9.51 -10.27 -13.23
N VAL A 277 -10.12 -9.37 -12.44
CA VAL A 277 -11.03 -8.35 -12.98
C VAL A 277 -10.28 -7.37 -13.87
N LEU A 278 -9.06 -6.93 -13.48
CA LEU A 278 -8.23 -6.05 -14.31
C LEU A 278 -7.81 -6.72 -15.62
N GLU A 279 -7.45 -8.02 -15.60
CA GLU A 279 -7.16 -8.79 -16.81
C GLU A 279 -8.38 -8.89 -17.74
N GLU A 280 -9.57 -9.11 -17.19
CA GLU A 280 -10.80 -9.13 -18.00
C GLU A 280 -11.11 -7.75 -18.60
N LEU A 281 -10.84 -6.66 -17.90
CA LEU A 281 -11.02 -5.29 -18.41
C LEU A 281 -10.07 -4.98 -19.58
N LEU A 282 -8.82 -5.44 -19.53
CA LEU A 282 -7.82 -5.24 -20.58
C LEU A 282 -8.14 -6.05 -21.86
N ASN A 283 -8.84 -7.17 -21.73
CA ASN A 283 -9.19 -8.05 -22.85
C ASN A 283 -10.50 -7.63 -23.57
N ARG A 284 -11.08 -6.47 -23.22
CA ARG A 284 -12.30 -5.90 -23.82
C ARG A 284 -12.00 -4.71 -24.72
#